data_928ffd26ec52e69baeee3e8c54bb761d
#
_entry.id   928ffd26ec52e69baeee3e8c54bb761d
#
_cell.length_a   1.000
_cell.length_b   1.000
_cell.length_c   1.000
_cell.angle_alpha   90.00
_cell.angle_beta   90.00
_cell.angle_gamma   90.00
#
_symmetry.space_group_name_H-M   'P 1'
#
loop_
_entity.id
_entity.type
_entity.pdbx_description
1 polymer ?
#
loop_
_entity_poly.entity_id
_entity_poly.type
_entity_poly.pdbx_seq_one_letter_code
_entity_poly.pdbx_strand_id
1 'polypeptide(L)'
;DAVGAFVLCDMSHPAGLIAKGHLRSPFEYCHFVTSTTHKTLRGPRGGIILMKHDFENTLGIVDPKGNLKMMSDLINLAVFPGTQGGPLEHVIAAKAVAFHEIMQDEFMIYTTQILANAKAMERAFQAKNYDIVSGGTDNHLLLIDLRNKNVTGKKAENALVKADITLNKNMVPNQCVLRFFTGHIF
;
A
#
# COMPACT_ATOMS: atom_id res chain seq x y z
N ASP A 1 -13.10 -15.39 -10.82
CA ASP A 1 -13.29 -16.45 -11.85
C ASP A 1 -14.44 -16.17 -12.83
N ALA A 2 -15.44 -15.34 -12.49
CA ALA A 2 -16.61 -15.12 -13.35
C ALA A 2 -16.29 -14.50 -14.72
N VAL A 3 -15.17 -13.80 -14.85
CA VAL A 3 -14.76 -13.10 -16.10
C VAL A 3 -13.40 -13.58 -16.64
N GLY A 4 -12.78 -14.59 -16.02
CA GLY A 4 -11.48 -15.12 -16.43
C GLY A 4 -10.30 -14.15 -16.35
N ALA A 5 -10.43 -13.05 -15.60
CA ALA A 5 -9.39 -12.03 -15.47
C ALA A 5 -8.41 -12.37 -14.32
N PHE A 6 -7.17 -11.98 -14.49
CA PHE A 6 -6.22 -11.99 -13.37
C PHE A 6 -6.58 -10.90 -12.36
N VAL A 7 -6.40 -11.24 -11.08
CA VAL A 7 -6.59 -10.31 -9.96
C VAL A 7 -5.22 -9.97 -9.38
N LEU A 8 -4.92 -8.68 -9.33
CA LEU A 8 -3.74 -8.13 -8.68
C LEU A 8 -4.18 -7.24 -7.52
N CYS A 9 -3.54 -7.41 -6.38
CA CYS A 9 -3.71 -6.53 -5.23
C CYS A 9 -2.40 -5.79 -4.94
N ASP A 10 -2.44 -4.47 -4.92
CA ASP A 10 -1.36 -3.67 -4.35
C ASP A 10 -1.65 -3.42 -2.87
N MET A 11 -0.84 -4.03 -1.99
CA MET A 11 -0.97 -3.88 -0.55
C MET A 11 0.06 -2.91 0.05
N SER A 12 0.66 -2.05 -0.75
CA SER A 12 1.80 -1.21 -0.35
C SER A 12 1.59 -0.44 0.94
N HIS A 13 0.41 0.18 1.13
CA HIS A 13 0.14 0.94 2.34
C HIS A 13 -0.06 0.06 3.58
N PRO A 14 -0.96 -0.93 3.58
CA PRO A 14 -1.26 -1.74 4.76
C PRO A 14 -0.36 -2.96 4.94
N ALA A 15 0.70 -3.14 4.13
CA ALA A 15 1.47 -4.39 4.10
C ALA A 15 2.02 -4.81 5.47
N GLY A 16 2.48 -3.87 6.31
CA GLY A 16 2.93 -4.18 7.67
C GLY A 16 1.80 -4.65 8.59
N LEU A 17 0.59 -4.09 8.43
CA LEU A 17 -0.59 -4.51 9.19
C LEU A 17 -1.07 -5.90 8.76
N ILE A 18 -1.01 -6.18 7.45
CA ILE A 18 -1.34 -7.49 6.89
C ILE A 18 -0.33 -8.55 7.38
N ALA A 19 0.98 -8.22 7.37
CA ALA A 19 2.03 -9.14 7.82
C ALA A 19 1.87 -9.58 9.28
N LYS A 20 1.28 -8.72 10.13
CA LYS A 20 0.97 -9.04 11.53
C LYS A 20 -0.47 -9.50 11.78
N GLY A 21 -1.24 -9.74 10.72
CA GLY A 21 -2.59 -10.29 10.85
C GLY A 21 -3.66 -9.32 11.31
N HIS A 22 -3.37 -8.01 11.40
CA HIS A 22 -4.38 -6.99 11.72
C HIS A 22 -5.39 -6.80 10.59
N LEU A 23 -4.99 -7.08 9.35
CA LEU A 23 -5.84 -7.01 8.17
C LEU A 23 -5.76 -8.32 7.40
N ARG A 24 -6.83 -8.62 6.65
CA ARG A 24 -6.93 -9.85 5.87
C ARG A 24 -5.85 -9.90 4.79
N SER A 25 -5.22 -11.07 4.63
CA SER A 25 -4.25 -11.34 3.58
C SER A 25 -4.92 -11.39 2.19
N PRO A 26 -4.38 -10.73 1.16
CA PRO A 26 -4.90 -10.80 -0.21
C PRO A 26 -4.56 -12.11 -0.94
N PHE A 27 -3.61 -12.90 -0.43
CA PHE A 27 -3.07 -14.06 -1.12
C PHE A 27 -4.09 -15.16 -1.43
N GLU A 28 -5.21 -15.20 -0.73
CA GLU A 28 -6.28 -16.18 -0.99
C GLU A 28 -7.18 -15.79 -2.16
N TYR A 29 -7.13 -14.51 -2.56
CA TYR A 29 -8.07 -13.94 -3.53
C TYR A 29 -7.38 -13.41 -4.79
N CYS A 30 -6.06 -13.29 -4.78
CA CYS A 30 -5.30 -12.64 -5.84
C CYS A 30 -4.25 -13.57 -6.44
N HIS A 31 -4.07 -13.47 -7.75
CA HIS A 31 -3.01 -14.16 -8.48
C HIS A 31 -1.65 -13.52 -8.20
N PHE A 32 -1.65 -12.20 -8.15
CA PHE A 32 -0.45 -11.38 -7.91
C PHE A 32 -0.70 -10.40 -6.77
N VAL A 33 0.32 -10.20 -5.96
CA VAL A 33 0.32 -9.20 -4.90
C VAL A 33 1.57 -8.36 -5.03
N THR A 34 1.40 -7.04 -5.10
CA THR A 34 2.53 -6.11 -5.11
C THR A 34 2.59 -5.32 -3.81
N SER A 35 3.77 -4.91 -3.44
CA SER A 35 3.99 -4.01 -2.31
C SER A 35 5.24 -3.17 -2.49
N THR A 36 5.23 -2.02 -1.87
CA THR A 36 6.47 -1.30 -1.54
C THR A 36 7.01 -1.80 -0.21
N THR A 37 8.31 -1.64 0.00
CA THR A 37 8.96 -2.04 1.27
C THR A 37 9.15 -0.88 2.25
N HIS A 38 8.92 0.36 1.84
CA HIS A 38 9.24 1.60 2.58
C HIS A 38 8.04 2.33 3.19
N LYS A 39 6.90 1.65 3.35
CA LYS A 39 5.70 2.20 4.03
C LYS A 39 5.51 1.51 5.39
N THR A 40 4.37 0.92 5.67
CA THR A 40 4.16 0.23 6.96
C THR A 40 5.09 -0.96 7.20
N LEU A 41 5.75 -1.51 6.17
CA LEU A 41 6.82 -2.49 6.34
C LEU A 41 8.13 -1.89 6.90
N ARG A 42 8.27 -0.56 6.91
CA ARG A 42 9.39 0.16 7.56
C ARG A 42 10.77 -0.19 7.00
N GLY A 43 10.81 -0.65 5.75
CA GLY A 43 12.05 -1.05 5.07
C GLY A 43 12.60 0.02 4.12
N PRO A 44 13.63 -0.31 3.34
CA PRO A 44 14.23 0.56 2.34
C PRO A 44 13.27 0.78 1.16
N ARG A 45 13.52 1.84 0.37
CA ARG A 45 12.77 2.08 -0.87
C ARG A 45 12.96 0.93 -1.85
N GLY A 46 11.85 0.40 -2.31
CA GLY A 46 11.81 -0.68 -3.29
C GLY A 46 10.43 -1.28 -3.40
N GLY A 47 10.26 -2.19 -4.34
CA GLY A 47 9.06 -2.98 -4.54
C GLY A 47 9.31 -4.47 -4.40
N ILE A 48 8.24 -5.21 -4.20
CA ILE A 48 8.20 -6.67 -4.28
C ILE A 48 6.97 -7.11 -5.05
N ILE A 49 7.11 -8.20 -5.78
CA ILE A 49 6.00 -8.88 -6.45
C ILE A 49 5.94 -10.29 -5.86
N LEU A 50 4.77 -10.69 -5.43
CA LEU A 50 4.54 -11.94 -4.72
C LEU A 50 3.41 -12.72 -5.41
N MET A 51 3.52 -14.04 -5.38
CA MET A 51 2.50 -14.99 -5.81
C MET A 51 2.36 -16.06 -4.73
N LYS A 52 1.13 -16.50 -4.45
CA LYS A 52 0.90 -17.62 -3.52
C LYS A 52 1.34 -18.95 -4.12
N HIS A 53 1.00 -19.14 -5.39
CA HIS A 53 1.34 -20.33 -6.19
C HIS A 53 1.79 -19.88 -7.56
N ASP A 54 2.80 -20.57 -8.10
CA ASP A 54 3.20 -20.39 -9.48
C ASP A 54 2.35 -21.29 -10.38
N PHE A 55 2.18 -20.91 -11.64
CA PHE A 55 1.36 -21.66 -12.61
C PHE A 55 1.87 -21.42 -14.03
N GLU A 56 1.54 -22.34 -14.95
CA GLU A 56 1.82 -22.16 -16.36
C GLU A 56 1.10 -20.94 -16.91
N ASN A 57 1.81 -20.16 -17.74
CA ASN A 57 1.21 -18.96 -18.30
C ASN A 57 0.04 -19.28 -19.23
N THR A 58 -1.00 -18.48 -19.18
CA THR A 58 -2.19 -18.58 -20.04
C THR A 58 -2.06 -17.79 -21.34
N LEU A 59 -0.90 -17.17 -21.59
CA LEU A 59 -0.62 -16.35 -22.76
C LEU A 59 -0.04 -17.16 -23.94
N GLY A 60 0.18 -18.46 -23.75
CA GLY A 60 0.76 -19.36 -24.76
C GLY A 60 2.25 -19.11 -25.01
N ILE A 61 2.96 -18.45 -24.08
CA ILE A 61 4.39 -18.17 -24.22
C ILE A 61 5.18 -19.40 -23.84
N VAL A 62 6.01 -19.89 -24.79
CA VAL A 62 6.82 -21.10 -24.63
C VAL A 62 8.31 -20.79 -24.55
N ASP A 63 9.05 -21.72 -24.00
CA ASP A 63 10.51 -21.74 -24.03
C ASP A 63 11.04 -22.20 -25.41
N PRO A 64 12.35 -22.14 -25.67
CA PRO A 64 12.93 -22.63 -26.95
C PRO A 64 12.71 -24.11 -27.21
N LYS A 65 12.31 -24.90 -26.23
CA LYS A 65 12.01 -26.34 -26.36
C LYS A 65 10.51 -26.60 -26.60
N GLY A 66 9.67 -25.56 -26.60
CA GLY A 66 8.24 -25.65 -26.81
C GLY A 66 7.41 -25.90 -25.54
N ASN A 67 7.99 -25.84 -24.33
CA ASN A 67 7.26 -25.98 -23.10
C ASN A 67 6.67 -24.63 -22.66
N LEU A 68 5.47 -24.64 -22.10
CA LEU A 68 4.90 -23.41 -21.49
C LEU A 68 5.82 -22.90 -20.38
N LYS A 69 6.08 -21.61 -20.39
CA LYS A 69 6.80 -20.94 -19.31
C LYS A 69 5.90 -20.77 -18.09
N MET A 70 6.48 -20.83 -16.92
CA MET A 70 5.78 -20.45 -15.69
C MET A 70 5.49 -18.96 -15.66
N MET A 71 4.44 -18.56 -14.95
CA MET A 71 4.10 -17.13 -14.83
C MET A 71 5.20 -16.34 -14.11
N SER A 72 5.88 -16.94 -13.13
CA SER A 72 7.05 -16.35 -12.47
C SER A 72 8.19 -16.05 -13.44
N ASP A 73 8.44 -16.91 -14.46
CA ASP A 73 9.46 -16.65 -15.47
C ASP A 73 9.15 -15.40 -16.27
N LEU A 74 7.88 -15.21 -16.63
CA LEU A 74 7.45 -14.02 -17.38
C LEU A 74 7.57 -12.76 -16.54
N ILE A 75 7.21 -12.81 -15.25
CA ILE A 75 7.35 -11.68 -14.32
C ILE A 75 8.83 -11.36 -14.11
N ASN A 76 9.67 -12.36 -13.88
CA ASN A 76 11.10 -12.17 -13.72
C ASN A 76 11.73 -11.53 -14.96
N LEU A 77 11.35 -11.99 -16.16
CA LEU A 77 11.82 -11.42 -17.42
C LEU A 77 11.34 -9.97 -17.61
N ALA A 78 10.11 -9.65 -17.19
CA ALA A 78 9.57 -8.30 -17.24
C ALA A 78 10.29 -7.35 -16.26
N VAL A 79 10.70 -7.86 -15.11
CA VAL A 79 11.53 -7.10 -14.17
C VAL A 79 12.94 -6.95 -14.70
N PHE A 80 13.62 -8.06 -15.03
CA PHE A 80 14.98 -8.03 -15.54
C PHE A 80 15.12 -9.01 -16.74
N PRO A 81 15.58 -8.53 -17.88
CA PRO A 81 16.05 -7.17 -18.19
C PRO A 81 14.95 -6.21 -18.69
N GLY A 82 13.67 -6.55 -18.55
CA GLY A 82 12.56 -5.82 -19.17
C GLY A 82 12.44 -4.36 -18.73
N THR A 83 12.51 -4.09 -17.41
CA THR A 83 12.33 -2.75 -16.85
C THR A 83 13.47 -2.31 -15.92
N GLN A 84 14.26 -3.26 -15.40
CA GLN A 84 15.34 -3.01 -14.45
C GLN A 84 16.69 -3.43 -15.06
N GLY A 85 17.77 -2.92 -14.47
CA GLY A 85 19.14 -3.34 -14.74
C GLY A 85 19.76 -4.08 -13.56
N GLY A 86 21.07 -3.89 -13.35
CA GLY A 86 21.78 -4.51 -12.24
C GLY A 86 21.12 -4.19 -10.88
N PRO A 87 20.94 -5.19 -10.01
CA PRO A 87 20.24 -5.01 -8.74
C PRO A 87 21.06 -4.16 -7.76
N LEU A 88 20.34 -3.39 -6.92
CA LEU A 88 20.94 -2.65 -5.81
C LEU A 88 21.05 -3.60 -4.60
N GLU A 89 22.14 -4.34 -4.50
CA GLU A 89 22.32 -5.41 -3.50
C GLU A 89 22.24 -4.90 -2.06
N HIS A 90 22.73 -3.69 -1.79
CA HIS A 90 22.58 -3.06 -0.47
C HIS A 90 21.09 -2.80 -0.10
N VAL A 91 20.24 -2.49 -1.07
CA VAL A 91 18.78 -2.38 -0.85
C VAL A 91 18.18 -3.75 -0.59
N ILE A 92 18.61 -4.79 -1.31
CA ILE A 92 18.15 -6.17 -1.10
C ILE A 92 18.52 -6.64 0.30
N ALA A 93 19.77 -6.42 0.73
CA ALA A 93 20.21 -6.73 2.09
C ALA A 93 19.38 -5.97 3.15
N ALA A 94 19.13 -4.68 2.93
CA ALA A 94 18.28 -3.89 3.83
C ALA A 94 16.82 -4.39 3.88
N LYS A 95 16.27 -4.90 2.76
CA LYS A 95 14.95 -5.57 2.77
C LYS A 95 14.96 -6.82 3.63
N ALA A 96 16.03 -7.63 3.57
CA ALA A 96 16.16 -8.84 4.39
C ALA A 96 16.14 -8.49 5.89
N VAL A 97 16.87 -7.44 6.29
CA VAL A 97 16.86 -6.95 7.69
C VAL A 97 15.46 -6.48 8.08
N ALA A 98 14.81 -5.68 7.24
CA ALA A 98 13.45 -5.20 7.52
C ALA A 98 12.44 -6.36 7.66
N PHE A 99 12.52 -7.38 6.81
CA PHE A 99 11.65 -8.54 6.91
C PHE A 99 11.93 -9.37 8.17
N HIS A 100 13.20 -9.46 8.59
CA HIS A 100 13.53 -10.08 9.86
C HIS A 100 12.93 -9.32 11.05
N GLU A 101 13.01 -7.98 11.06
CA GLU A 101 12.36 -7.15 12.09
C GLU A 101 10.85 -7.35 12.14
N ILE A 102 10.18 -7.47 10.97
CA ILE A 102 8.74 -7.71 10.89
C ILE A 102 8.34 -9.03 11.57
N MET A 103 9.20 -10.04 11.57
CA MET A 103 8.92 -11.31 12.23
C MET A 103 8.96 -11.23 13.76
N GLN A 104 9.64 -10.22 14.34
CA GLN A 104 9.78 -10.07 15.78
C GLN A 104 8.50 -9.59 16.47
N ASP A 105 8.38 -9.84 17.77
CA ASP A 105 7.21 -9.46 18.56
C ASP A 105 7.08 -7.94 18.72
N GLU A 106 8.18 -7.22 18.73
CA GLU A 106 8.23 -5.76 18.78
C GLU A 106 7.48 -5.12 17.61
N PHE A 107 7.50 -5.76 16.44
CA PHE A 107 6.76 -5.27 15.29
C PHE A 107 5.23 -5.41 15.46
N MET A 108 4.77 -6.42 16.21
CA MET A 108 3.36 -6.51 16.61
C MET A 108 2.96 -5.34 17.51
N ILE A 109 3.78 -5.00 18.50
CA ILE A 109 3.55 -3.85 19.37
C ILE A 109 3.47 -2.56 18.55
N TYR A 110 4.42 -2.37 17.64
CA TYR A 110 4.46 -1.21 16.75
C TYR A 110 3.19 -1.09 15.89
N THR A 111 2.77 -2.15 15.22
CA THR A 111 1.59 -2.13 14.34
C THR A 111 0.28 -1.94 15.12
N THR A 112 0.18 -2.50 16.33
CA THR A 112 -0.95 -2.27 17.24
C THR A 112 -1.03 -0.80 17.64
N GLN A 113 0.11 -0.17 17.95
CA GLN A 113 0.16 1.25 18.30
C GLN A 113 -0.24 2.14 17.13
N ILE A 114 0.14 1.78 15.89
CA ILE A 114 -0.31 2.50 14.67
C ILE A 114 -1.84 2.54 14.61
N LEU A 115 -2.50 1.40 14.79
CA LEU A 115 -3.96 1.34 14.75
C LEU A 115 -4.61 2.13 15.88
N ALA A 116 -4.04 2.04 17.09
CA ALA A 116 -4.51 2.81 18.23
C ALA A 116 -4.39 4.33 18.00
N ASN A 117 -3.30 4.78 17.40
CA ASN A 117 -3.08 6.18 17.02
C ASN A 117 -4.10 6.63 15.97
N ALA A 118 -4.32 5.83 14.91
CA ALA A 118 -5.30 6.15 13.88
C ALA A 118 -6.71 6.29 14.47
N LYS A 119 -7.10 5.40 15.37
CA LYS A 119 -8.40 5.48 16.08
C LYS A 119 -8.49 6.68 17.02
N ALA A 120 -7.42 7.07 17.67
CA ALA A 120 -7.39 8.28 18.50
C ALA A 120 -7.58 9.55 17.65
N MET A 121 -6.91 9.61 16.48
CA MET A 121 -7.06 10.70 15.54
C MET A 121 -8.47 10.76 14.94
N GLU A 122 -9.04 9.61 14.56
CA GLU A 122 -10.42 9.49 14.08
C GLU A 122 -11.38 10.16 15.08
N ARG A 123 -11.33 9.75 16.35
CA ARG A 123 -12.18 10.33 17.40
C ARG A 123 -11.96 11.84 17.59
N ALA A 124 -10.70 12.29 17.52
CA ALA A 124 -10.39 13.70 17.69
C ALA A 124 -10.91 14.57 16.54
N PHE A 125 -10.87 14.08 15.30
CA PHE A 125 -11.43 14.76 14.14
C PHE A 125 -12.95 14.78 14.17
N GLN A 126 -13.60 13.66 14.50
CA GLN A 126 -15.05 13.57 14.65
C GLN A 126 -15.57 14.51 15.75
N ALA A 127 -14.89 14.57 16.90
CA ALA A 127 -15.24 15.49 17.99
C ALA A 127 -15.15 16.97 17.59
N LYS A 128 -14.39 17.29 16.57
CA LYS A 128 -14.26 18.64 15.97
C LYS A 128 -15.16 18.84 14.74
N ASN A 129 -16.11 17.92 14.50
CA ASN A 129 -17.02 17.94 13.36
C ASN A 129 -16.30 17.98 12.01
N TYR A 130 -15.22 17.19 11.85
CA TYR A 130 -14.65 16.87 10.55
C TYR A 130 -15.29 15.61 10.02
N ASP A 131 -15.64 15.62 8.74
CA ASP A 131 -16.15 14.45 8.06
C ASP A 131 -14.98 13.54 7.66
N ILE A 132 -15.10 12.25 7.98
CA ILE A 132 -14.12 11.25 7.57
C ILE A 132 -14.77 10.39 6.48
N VAL A 133 -14.10 10.25 5.34
CA VAL A 133 -14.57 9.38 4.25
C VAL A 133 -14.75 7.96 4.79
N SER A 134 -15.85 7.30 4.44
CA SER A 134 -16.28 6.00 4.99
C SER A 134 -16.59 5.99 6.51
N GLY A 135 -16.70 7.13 7.15
CA GLY A 135 -17.09 7.25 8.56
C GLY A 135 -16.00 6.95 9.57
N GLY A 136 -14.80 6.55 9.13
CA GLY A 136 -13.68 6.21 10.00
C GLY A 136 -12.56 5.50 9.27
N THR A 137 -11.73 4.77 10.00
CA THR A 137 -10.65 3.96 9.43
C THR A 137 -10.44 2.65 10.16
N ASP A 138 -10.09 1.59 9.42
CA ASP A 138 -9.68 0.29 9.95
C ASP A 138 -8.17 0.03 9.77
N ASN A 139 -7.43 1.04 9.32
CA ASN A 139 -6.00 0.96 9.10
C ASN A 139 -5.29 2.22 9.61
N HIS A 140 -4.10 2.54 9.09
CA HIS A 140 -3.28 3.68 9.49
C HIS A 140 -3.62 4.99 8.74
N LEU A 141 -4.55 4.96 7.78
CA LEU A 141 -4.88 6.09 6.93
C LEU A 141 -6.21 6.71 7.36
N LEU A 142 -6.28 8.04 7.33
CA LEU A 142 -7.50 8.83 7.48
C LEU A 142 -7.68 9.71 6.26
N LEU A 143 -8.87 9.68 5.67
CA LEU A 143 -9.26 10.59 4.61
C LEU A 143 -10.26 11.60 5.18
N ILE A 144 -9.80 12.84 5.36
CA ILE A 144 -10.62 13.92 5.91
C ILE A 144 -11.28 14.69 4.78
N ASP A 145 -12.60 14.77 4.80
CA ASP A 145 -13.37 15.61 3.88
C ASP A 145 -13.50 17.03 4.47
N LEU A 146 -12.94 18.00 3.76
CA LEU A 146 -12.91 19.40 4.22
C LEU A 146 -14.07 20.25 3.67
N ARG A 147 -15.02 19.65 2.95
CA ARG A 147 -16.15 20.40 2.35
C ARG A 147 -16.98 21.10 3.41
N ASN A 148 -17.23 20.44 4.54
CA ASN A 148 -17.99 21.00 5.66
C ASN A 148 -17.25 22.14 6.39
N LYS A 149 -15.95 22.34 6.11
CA LYS A 149 -15.12 23.43 6.65
C LYS A 149 -14.89 24.55 5.64
N ASN A 150 -15.41 24.45 4.40
CA ASN A 150 -15.16 25.40 3.31
C ASN A 150 -13.68 25.65 3.03
N VAL A 151 -12.84 24.65 3.27
CA VAL A 151 -11.39 24.71 3.06
C VAL A 151 -11.02 23.76 1.91
N THR A 152 -10.21 24.25 0.98
CA THR A 152 -9.64 23.38 -0.05
C THR A 152 -8.45 22.62 0.53
N GLY A 153 -8.19 21.40 0.06
CA GLY A 153 -7.04 20.64 0.51
C GLY A 153 -5.70 21.36 0.24
N LYS A 154 -5.60 22.12 -0.85
CA LYS A 154 -4.41 22.93 -1.08
C LYS A 154 -4.19 24.00 0.00
N LYS A 155 -5.26 24.65 0.47
CA LYS A 155 -5.15 25.59 1.60
C LYS A 155 -4.78 24.87 2.89
N ALA A 156 -5.39 23.69 3.15
CA ALA A 156 -5.07 22.88 4.31
C ALA A 156 -3.62 22.40 4.28
N GLU A 157 -3.16 21.82 3.15
CA GLU A 157 -1.78 21.39 2.95
C GLU A 157 -0.81 22.54 3.23
N ASN A 158 -1.01 23.71 2.60
CA ASN A 158 -0.13 24.87 2.78
C ASN A 158 -0.11 25.40 4.21
N ALA A 159 -1.23 25.34 4.94
CA ALA A 159 -1.29 25.75 6.33
C ALA A 159 -0.58 24.77 7.26
N LEU A 160 -0.76 23.47 7.03
CA LEU A 160 -0.19 22.42 7.85
C LEU A 160 1.32 22.26 7.64
N VAL A 161 1.81 22.46 6.41
CA VAL A 161 3.25 22.52 6.14
C VAL A 161 3.92 23.63 6.94
N LYS A 162 3.27 24.79 7.15
CA LYS A 162 3.79 25.87 8.00
C LYS A 162 3.84 25.50 9.48
N ALA A 163 3.12 24.47 9.87
CA ALA A 163 3.13 23.92 11.22
C ALA A 163 3.93 22.60 11.33
N ASP A 164 4.80 22.35 10.33
CA ASP A 164 5.62 21.13 10.21
C ASP A 164 4.80 19.82 10.16
N ILE A 165 3.55 19.90 9.68
CA ILE A 165 2.69 18.72 9.49
C ILE A 165 2.62 18.42 7.99
N THR A 166 3.22 17.30 7.59
CA THR A 166 3.18 16.81 6.21
C THR A 166 1.95 15.93 5.98
N LEU A 167 1.22 16.21 4.92
CA LEU A 167 0.09 15.39 4.49
C LEU A 167 -0.06 15.44 2.96
N ASN A 168 -0.86 14.53 2.43
CA ASN A 168 -1.22 14.51 1.02
C ASN A 168 -2.62 15.11 0.82
N LYS A 169 -2.77 15.87 -0.26
CA LYS A 169 -4.08 16.25 -0.77
C LYS A 169 -4.56 15.24 -1.80
N ASN A 170 -5.83 14.87 -1.72
CA ASN A 170 -6.48 13.96 -2.66
C ASN A 170 -7.85 14.52 -3.08
N MET A 171 -8.44 13.96 -4.12
CA MET A 171 -9.81 14.30 -4.52
C MET A 171 -10.81 13.54 -3.65
N VAL A 172 -11.94 14.18 -3.35
CA VAL A 172 -13.05 13.51 -2.69
C VAL A 172 -13.73 12.56 -3.69
N PRO A 173 -14.10 11.34 -3.28
CA PRO A 173 -14.84 10.42 -4.15
C PRO A 173 -16.08 11.08 -4.76
N ASN A 174 -16.42 10.72 -6.00
CA ASN A 174 -17.58 11.18 -6.76
C ASN A 174 -17.59 12.68 -7.13
N GLN A 175 -16.44 13.34 -7.22
CA GLN A 175 -16.36 14.71 -7.73
C GLN A 175 -15.54 14.80 -9.02
N CYS A 176 -16.17 15.38 -10.05
CA CYS A 176 -15.51 15.67 -11.34
C CYS A 176 -14.70 16.97 -11.34
N VAL A 177 -14.62 17.72 -10.26
CA VAL A 177 -13.98 19.04 -10.20
C VAL A 177 -12.99 19.11 -9.06
N LEU A 178 -11.77 19.56 -9.37
CA LEU A 178 -10.60 19.77 -8.51
C LEU A 178 -10.83 20.72 -7.30
N ARG A 179 -11.91 20.58 -6.52
CA ARG A 179 -12.22 21.57 -5.47
C ARG A 179 -11.91 21.15 -4.04
N PHE A 180 -11.66 19.84 -3.77
CA PHE A 180 -11.51 19.41 -2.39
C PHE A 180 -10.48 18.28 -2.27
N PHE A 181 -9.89 18.15 -1.11
CA PHE A 181 -8.75 17.27 -0.88
C PHE A 181 -8.90 16.58 0.46
N THR A 182 -8.49 15.33 0.48
CA THR A 182 -8.34 14.56 1.70
C THR A 182 -6.90 14.61 2.16
N GLY A 183 -6.66 14.69 3.45
CA GLY A 183 -5.34 14.56 4.02
C GLY A 183 -5.08 13.11 4.40
N HIS A 184 -3.91 12.58 4.04
CA HIS A 184 -3.34 11.42 4.71
C HIS A 184 -2.45 11.96 5.81
N ILE A 185 -2.63 11.47 7.03
CA ILE A 185 -1.71 11.75 8.12
C ILE A 185 -0.96 10.44 8.38
N PHE A 186 0.35 10.49 8.21
CA PHE A 186 1.24 9.38 8.52
C PHE A 186 1.70 9.45 9.98
#